data_f27b8db11cb3b5865a8ebc7554949991
#
_entry.id   f27b8db11cb3b5865a8ebc7554949991
#
_cell.length_a   1.000
_cell.length_b   1.000
_cell.length_c   1.000
_cell.angle_alpha   90.00
_cell.angle_beta   90.00
_cell.angle_gamma   90.00
#
_symmetry.space_group_name_H-M   'P 1'
#
loop_
_entity.id
_entity.type
_entity.pdbx_description
1 polymer ?
#
loop_
_entity_poly.entity_id
_entity_poly.type
_entity_poly.pdbx_seq_one_letter_code
_entity_poly.pdbx_strand_id
1 'polypeptide(L)'
;MQGNKERQINGCETLAFPTIGIVLLGGVSDSSKRYPLHNSAGIAYTSEEHDIYTRTRLFYANEPSVTINGNRVDPVDPRAPFHLLSRYSSKSAEVKRNLSVYSQNNGIISGSSDAGAAALAKAAQEMFCISDIQSLENDFRSISESVGRSLHGGLTVTEIVDGVPITTRLLGPEDFSNFVIIAFMFSTTRNPSDTIHSNIVKSPNYGNRISSTAKKCMNLKELAAKKDVKGIFELAMNDTDEYHSLLESVGVHVINDEMRDLIKKLKKQSGNFWRAYIVTGGTNVFVATERQNASKLQEMADSLNIPNKKLVVAGAARVYIDF
;
A
#
# COMPACT_ATOMS: atom_id res chain seq x y z
N MET A 1 -16.45 30.85 31.41
CA MET A 1 -16.50 29.64 30.59
C MET A 1 -16.49 30.05 29.13
N GLN A 2 -15.31 30.09 28.50
CA GLN A 2 -15.21 30.34 27.06
C GLN A 2 -15.48 29.00 26.38
N GLY A 3 -16.63 28.89 25.70
CA GLY A 3 -16.95 27.73 24.88
C GLY A 3 -15.95 27.63 23.74
N ASN A 4 -15.21 26.51 23.68
CA ASN A 4 -14.47 26.10 22.50
C ASN A 4 -15.48 26.02 21.34
N LYS A 5 -15.48 27.01 20.46
CA LYS A 5 -16.12 26.88 19.17
C LYS A 5 -15.32 25.80 18.43
N GLU A 6 -15.85 24.59 18.36
CA GLU A 6 -15.35 23.56 17.46
C GLU A 6 -15.28 24.19 16.06
N ARG A 7 -14.09 24.20 15.49
CA ARG A 7 -13.84 24.72 14.14
C ARG A 7 -14.56 23.81 13.18
N GLN A 8 -15.67 24.23 12.62
CA GLN A 8 -16.43 23.46 11.65
C GLN A 8 -15.62 23.42 10.34
N ILE A 9 -14.91 22.31 10.10
CA ILE A 9 -14.12 22.09 8.88
C ILE A 9 -15.09 21.76 7.75
N ASN A 10 -15.16 22.60 6.72
CA ASN A 10 -16.03 22.41 5.55
C ASN A 10 -15.50 21.36 4.57
N GLY A 11 -14.23 21.00 4.67
CA GLY A 11 -13.57 19.98 3.87
C GLY A 11 -12.11 19.83 4.30
N CYS A 12 -11.53 18.69 3.95
CA CYS A 12 -10.15 18.37 4.24
C CYS A 12 -9.49 17.79 2.98
N GLU A 13 -8.26 18.20 2.72
CA GLU A 13 -7.44 17.65 1.65
C GLU A 13 -6.21 16.97 2.23
N THR A 14 -5.94 15.76 1.77
CA THR A 14 -4.92 14.89 2.34
C THR A 14 -4.08 14.24 1.26
N LEU A 15 -2.85 13.87 1.62
CA LEU A 15 -1.93 13.08 0.82
C LEU A 15 -1.66 11.75 1.50
N ALA A 16 -1.59 10.69 0.70
CA ALA A 16 -1.11 9.39 1.15
C ALA A 16 -0.25 8.75 0.05
N PHE A 17 0.60 7.81 0.45
CA PHE A 17 1.63 7.25 -0.40
C PHE A 17 1.33 5.79 -0.73
N PRO A 18 1.57 5.35 -1.97
CA PRO A 18 1.40 3.95 -2.36
C PRO A 18 2.39 3.04 -1.63
N THR A 19 2.13 1.72 -1.66
CA THR A 19 2.92 0.75 -0.93
C THR A 19 3.45 -0.38 -1.79
N ILE A 20 4.59 -0.95 -1.35
CA ILE A 20 5.19 -2.18 -1.86
C ILE A 20 5.09 -3.23 -0.74
N GLY A 21 4.64 -4.45 -1.07
CA GLY A 21 4.61 -5.54 -0.08
C GLY A 21 6.01 -6.05 0.26
N ILE A 22 6.26 -6.26 1.55
CA ILE A 22 7.49 -6.89 2.09
C ILE A 22 7.22 -8.35 2.47
N VAL A 23 6.11 -8.60 3.16
CA VAL A 23 5.49 -9.91 3.28
C VAL A 23 4.15 -9.79 2.55
N LEU A 24 4.08 -10.41 1.37
CA LEU A 24 2.99 -10.20 0.43
C LEU A 24 1.66 -10.74 0.96
N LEU A 25 0.61 -9.95 0.80
CA LEU A 25 -0.74 -10.32 1.20
C LEU A 25 -1.41 -11.16 0.12
N GLY A 26 -1.89 -12.34 0.51
CA GLY A 26 -2.66 -13.23 -0.36
C GLY A 26 -3.87 -13.80 0.36
N GLY A 27 -5.06 -13.49 -0.15
CA GLY A 27 -6.32 -13.89 0.47
C GLY A 27 -6.86 -12.86 1.46
N VAL A 28 -8.15 -12.60 1.32
CA VAL A 28 -8.93 -11.72 2.19
C VAL A 28 -10.21 -12.44 2.62
N SER A 29 -10.80 -12.04 3.73
CA SER A 29 -12.11 -12.48 4.18
C SER A 29 -13.20 -12.03 3.19
N ASP A 30 -14.43 -12.05 3.59
CA ASP A 30 -15.55 -11.59 2.77
C ASP A 30 -15.33 -10.19 2.15
N SER A 31 -16.08 -9.92 1.08
CA SER A 31 -15.96 -8.67 0.30
C SER A 31 -16.34 -7.41 1.10
N SER A 32 -17.06 -7.55 2.20
CA SER A 32 -17.54 -6.41 2.99
C SER A 32 -16.48 -5.86 3.95
N LYS A 33 -15.67 -6.73 4.56
CA LYS A 33 -14.61 -6.35 5.52
C LYS A 33 -13.24 -6.35 4.89
N ARG A 34 -12.97 -7.26 3.95
CA ARG A 34 -11.67 -7.46 3.29
C ARG A 34 -10.51 -7.61 4.28
N TYR A 35 -10.75 -8.24 5.43
CA TYR A 35 -9.69 -8.50 6.40
C TYR A 35 -8.68 -9.49 5.81
N PRO A 36 -7.38 -9.26 5.95
CA PRO A 36 -6.36 -10.20 5.52
C PRO A 36 -6.51 -11.54 6.25
N LEU A 37 -6.28 -12.64 5.54
CA LEU A 37 -6.36 -14.00 6.12
C LEU A 37 -5.07 -14.44 6.83
N HIS A 38 -4.01 -13.67 6.71
CA HIS A 38 -2.73 -13.92 7.35
C HIS A 38 -1.95 -12.62 7.57
N ASN A 39 -0.93 -12.68 8.42
CA ASN A 39 -0.03 -11.56 8.66
C ASN A 39 0.66 -11.11 7.38
N SER A 40 0.91 -9.81 7.27
CA SER A 40 1.56 -9.24 6.10
C SER A 40 2.37 -7.99 6.49
N ALA A 41 3.23 -7.52 5.58
CA ALA A 41 4.00 -6.31 5.80
C ALA A 41 4.17 -5.54 4.49
N GLY A 42 4.42 -4.25 4.59
CA GLY A 42 4.67 -3.40 3.44
C GLY A 42 5.42 -2.13 3.79
N ILE A 43 5.89 -1.46 2.76
CA ILE A 43 6.63 -0.20 2.87
C ILE A 43 5.97 0.85 1.98
N ALA A 44 5.71 2.03 2.54
CA ALA A 44 5.20 3.16 1.75
C ALA A 44 6.35 3.81 0.97
N TYR A 45 6.06 4.27 -0.26
CA TYR A 45 7.07 4.87 -1.12
C TYR A 45 6.60 6.13 -1.83
N THR A 46 7.57 6.95 -2.23
CA THR A 46 7.42 8.08 -3.15
C THR A 46 8.69 8.21 -4.00
N SER A 47 8.76 9.17 -4.92
CA SER A 47 10.02 9.53 -5.58
C SER A 47 10.89 10.43 -4.69
N GLU A 48 12.11 10.71 -5.11
CA GLU A 48 12.96 11.70 -4.44
C GLU A 48 12.38 13.11 -4.51
N GLU A 49 11.64 13.42 -5.58
CA GLU A 49 10.93 14.68 -5.77
C GLU A 49 9.59 14.74 -5.01
N HIS A 50 9.22 13.66 -4.31
CA HIS A 50 7.95 13.52 -3.59
C HIS A 50 6.70 13.69 -4.48
N ASP A 51 6.81 13.34 -5.76
CA ASP A 51 5.76 13.48 -6.77
C ASP A 51 4.88 12.22 -6.96
N ILE A 52 5.09 11.18 -6.14
CA ILE A 52 4.29 9.94 -6.18
C ILE A 52 3.40 9.88 -4.94
N TYR A 53 2.11 10.10 -5.13
CA TYR A 53 1.11 10.12 -4.05
C TYR A 53 -0.32 9.98 -4.60
N THR A 54 -1.29 9.74 -3.72
CA THR A 54 -2.70 10.05 -3.95
C THR A 54 -3.07 11.28 -3.15
N ARG A 55 -3.74 12.23 -3.80
CA ARG A 55 -4.33 13.42 -3.19
C ARG A 55 -5.84 13.22 -3.14
N THR A 56 -6.43 13.31 -1.96
CA THR A 56 -7.87 13.16 -1.78
C THR A 56 -8.45 14.35 -1.03
N ARG A 57 -9.51 14.90 -1.58
CA ARG A 57 -10.33 15.95 -0.97
C ARG A 57 -11.68 15.36 -0.57
N LEU A 58 -12.02 15.45 0.71
CA LEU A 58 -13.34 15.15 1.27
C LEU A 58 -13.98 16.46 1.69
N PHE A 59 -15.21 16.74 1.26
CA PHE A 59 -15.86 18.00 1.54
C PHE A 59 -17.40 17.88 1.50
N TYR A 60 -18.07 18.82 2.15
CA TYR A 60 -19.53 18.95 2.05
C TYR A 60 -19.93 19.59 0.73
N ALA A 61 -20.96 19.05 0.07
CA ALA A 61 -21.52 19.53 -1.19
C ALA A 61 -23.04 19.49 -1.17
N ASN A 62 -23.67 20.08 -2.19
CA ASN A 62 -25.13 20.01 -2.33
C ASN A 62 -25.62 18.61 -2.72
N GLU A 63 -24.80 17.89 -3.49
CA GLU A 63 -25.07 16.52 -3.92
C GLU A 63 -23.86 15.62 -3.66
N PRO A 64 -24.07 14.35 -3.25
CA PRO A 64 -22.97 13.41 -3.06
C PRO A 64 -22.34 13.05 -4.40
N SER A 65 -21.01 13.04 -4.43
CA SER A 65 -20.27 12.63 -5.62
C SER A 65 -18.95 11.98 -5.25
N VAL A 66 -18.49 11.01 -6.06
CA VAL A 66 -17.14 10.48 -6.00
C VAL A 66 -16.52 10.58 -7.38
N THR A 67 -15.35 11.21 -7.45
CA THR A 67 -14.56 11.30 -8.66
C THR A 67 -13.16 10.78 -8.36
N ILE A 68 -12.69 9.78 -9.12
CA ILE A 68 -11.36 9.19 -8.99
C ILE A 68 -10.64 9.29 -10.33
N ASN A 69 -9.49 9.96 -10.35
CA ASN A 69 -8.70 10.20 -11.57
C ASN A 69 -9.53 10.79 -12.72
N GLY A 70 -10.43 11.73 -12.41
CA GLY A 70 -11.33 12.37 -13.37
C GLY A 70 -12.57 11.56 -13.74
N ASN A 71 -12.68 10.30 -13.33
CA ASN A 71 -13.84 9.43 -13.61
C ASN A 71 -14.83 9.47 -12.45
N ARG A 72 -16.10 9.69 -12.75
CA ARG A 72 -17.17 9.62 -11.76
C ARG A 72 -17.44 8.16 -11.41
N VAL A 73 -17.48 7.86 -10.12
CA VAL A 73 -17.81 6.53 -9.59
C VAL A 73 -19.29 6.51 -9.23
N ASP A 74 -19.98 5.43 -9.60
CA ASP A 74 -21.37 5.24 -9.25
C ASP A 74 -21.51 5.12 -7.72
N PRO A 75 -22.40 5.90 -7.08
CA PRO A 75 -22.64 5.81 -5.64
C PRO A 75 -23.08 4.43 -5.13
N VAL A 76 -23.66 3.59 -6.00
CA VAL A 76 -24.08 2.22 -5.65
C VAL A 76 -22.98 1.18 -5.81
N ASP A 77 -21.79 1.57 -6.32
CA ASP A 77 -20.63 0.67 -6.38
C ASP A 77 -20.31 0.18 -4.97
N PRO A 78 -20.17 -1.13 -4.73
CA PRO A 78 -19.82 -1.68 -3.41
C PRO A 78 -18.54 -1.10 -2.79
N ARG A 79 -17.63 -0.59 -3.63
CA ARG A 79 -16.41 0.09 -3.19
C ARG A 79 -16.54 1.61 -3.07
N ALA A 80 -17.69 2.17 -3.45
CA ALA A 80 -17.93 3.59 -3.24
C ALA A 80 -17.98 3.88 -1.74
N PRO A 81 -17.28 4.91 -1.26
CA PRO A 81 -17.11 5.16 0.17
C PRO A 81 -18.36 5.74 0.87
N PHE A 82 -19.45 5.96 0.17
CA PHE A 82 -20.61 6.65 0.74
C PHE A 82 -21.25 5.96 1.94
N HIS A 83 -21.43 4.63 1.87
CA HIS A 83 -21.99 3.86 2.99
C HIS A 83 -21.08 3.88 4.21
N LEU A 84 -19.78 3.99 3.99
CA LEU A 84 -18.76 4.09 5.03
C LEU A 84 -18.75 5.51 5.63
N LEU A 85 -18.66 6.52 4.80
CA LEU A 85 -18.65 7.92 5.22
C LEU A 85 -19.94 8.34 5.92
N SER A 86 -21.09 7.81 5.51
CA SER A 86 -22.38 8.08 6.15
C SER A 86 -22.42 7.64 7.62
N ARG A 87 -21.68 6.59 8.01
CA ARG A 87 -21.59 6.13 9.41
C ARG A 87 -20.92 7.19 10.31
N TYR A 88 -20.00 7.95 9.77
CA TYR A 88 -19.27 8.99 10.48
C TYR A 88 -20.02 10.32 10.46
N SER A 89 -20.62 10.69 9.33
CA SER A 89 -21.35 11.95 9.18
C SER A 89 -22.64 12.00 10.00
N SER A 90 -23.31 10.85 10.25
CA SER A 90 -24.54 10.79 11.03
C SER A 90 -24.33 11.04 12.53
N LYS A 91 -23.11 11.00 13.03
CA LYS A 91 -22.78 11.30 14.43
C LYS A 91 -22.78 12.80 14.75
N SER A 92 -22.70 13.65 13.73
CA SER A 92 -22.86 15.10 13.89
C SER A 92 -24.32 15.49 13.63
N ALA A 93 -25.12 15.58 14.69
CA ALA A 93 -26.57 15.72 14.66
C ALA A 93 -27.09 17.03 13.98
N GLU A 94 -26.24 17.92 13.49
CA GLU A 94 -26.68 19.24 13.02
C GLU A 94 -26.65 19.45 11.49
N VAL A 95 -26.04 18.55 10.69
CA VAL A 95 -25.93 18.85 9.26
C VAL A 95 -26.15 17.61 8.39
N LYS A 96 -27.34 17.42 7.85
CA LYS A 96 -27.61 16.57 6.68
C LYS A 96 -26.98 17.19 5.42
N ARG A 97 -25.65 17.29 5.40
CA ARG A 97 -24.92 17.73 4.22
C ARG A 97 -24.42 16.51 3.47
N ASN A 98 -24.50 16.55 2.17
CA ASN A 98 -23.96 15.53 1.31
C ASN A 98 -22.44 15.62 1.29
N LEU A 99 -21.77 14.47 1.28
CA LEU A 99 -20.34 14.39 1.18
C LEU A 99 -19.92 14.14 -0.28
N SER A 100 -18.86 14.79 -0.68
CA SER A 100 -18.21 14.55 -1.97
C SER A 100 -16.74 14.21 -1.79
N VAL A 101 -16.25 13.30 -2.63
CA VAL A 101 -14.86 12.86 -2.66
C VAL A 101 -14.28 13.13 -4.03
N TYR A 102 -13.14 13.81 -4.05
CA TYR A 102 -12.30 13.94 -5.24
C TYR A 102 -10.93 13.36 -4.94
N SER A 103 -10.53 12.32 -5.68
CA SER A 103 -9.27 11.63 -5.47
C SER A 103 -8.47 11.56 -6.77
N GLN A 104 -7.21 11.94 -6.72
CA GLN A 104 -6.30 11.99 -7.86
C GLN A 104 -4.98 11.31 -7.52
N ASN A 105 -4.59 10.34 -8.35
CA ASN A 105 -3.27 9.73 -8.29
C ASN A 105 -2.25 10.55 -9.07
N ASN A 106 -1.04 10.69 -8.54
CA ASN A 106 0.09 11.28 -9.24
C ASN A 106 1.24 10.27 -9.29
N GLY A 107 1.72 9.95 -10.48
CA GLY A 107 2.90 9.11 -10.71
C GLY A 107 2.89 7.69 -10.10
N ILE A 108 1.76 7.18 -9.63
CA ILE A 108 1.69 5.90 -8.92
C ILE A 108 1.98 4.73 -9.85
N ILE A 109 2.94 3.91 -9.47
CA ILE A 109 3.39 2.72 -10.19
C ILE A 109 2.63 1.45 -9.70
N SER A 110 2.41 1.34 -8.40
CA SER A 110 1.72 0.22 -7.74
C SER A 110 1.12 0.69 -6.41
N GLY A 111 0.09 0.00 -5.87
CA GLY A 111 -0.49 0.33 -4.56
C GLY A 111 -1.41 1.56 -4.53
N SER A 112 -2.04 1.90 -5.66
CA SER A 112 -2.94 3.07 -5.74
C SER A 112 -4.19 2.94 -4.86
N SER A 113 -4.72 1.73 -4.68
CA SER A 113 -5.87 1.50 -3.78
C SER A 113 -5.51 1.77 -2.32
N ASP A 114 -4.31 1.39 -1.88
CA ASP A 114 -3.82 1.65 -0.53
C ASP A 114 -3.74 3.15 -0.27
N ALA A 115 -3.09 3.88 -1.20
CA ALA A 115 -2.94 5.32 -1.10
C ALA A 115 -4.30 6.05 -1.12
N GLY A 116 -5.21 5.66 -2.03
CA GLY A 116 -6.55 6.25 -2.13
C GLY A 116 -7.38 6.04 -0.87
N ALA A 117 -7.40 4.80 -0.36
CA ALA A 117 -8.11 4.47 0.88
C ALA A 117 -7.53 5.20 2.09
N ALA A 118 -6.20 5.27 2.21
CA ALA A 118 -5.52 5.93 3.33
C ALA A 118 -5.68 7.45 3.29
N ALA A 119 -5.62 8.08 2.11
CA ALA A 119 -5.88 9.50 1.97
C ALA A 119 -7.32 9.83 2.40
N LEU A 120 -8.31 9.03 1.97
CA LEU A 120 -9.70 9.23 2.36
C LEU A 120 -9.93 8.96 3.84
N ALA A 121 -9.31 7.91 4.41
CA ALA A 121 -9.36 7.62 5.85
C ALA A 121 -8.81 8.80 6.67
N LYS A 122 -7.67 9.36 6.25
CA LYS A 122 -7.07 10.52 6.90
C LYS A 122 -7.97 11.74 6.82
N ALA A 123 -8.60 12.00 5.67
CA ALA A 123 -9.55 13.11 5.50
C ALA A 123 -10.80 12.92 6.38
N ALA A 124 -11.33 11.70 6.48
CA ALA A 124 -12.44 11.38 7.37
C ALA A 124 -12.06 11.52 8.84
N GLN A 125 -10.85 11.10 9.23
CA GLN A 125 -10.31 11.29 10.57
C GLN A 125 -10.36 12.76 11.00
N GLU A 126 -9.86 13.63 10.16
CA GLU A 126 -9.80 15.08 10.45
C GLU A 126 -11.20 15.73 10.44
N MET A 127 -11.99 15.49 9.38
CA MET A 127 -13.33 16.09 9.25
C MET A 127 -14.29 15.69 10.37
N PHE A 128 -14.21 14.44 10.84
CA PHE A 128 -15.13 13.90 11.83
C PHE A 128 -14.51 13.74 13.23
N CYS A 129 -13.29 14.26 13.43
CA CYS A 129 -12.55 14.21 14.70
C CYS A 129 -12.46 12.78 15.27
N ILE A 130 -12.16 11.78 14.40
CA ILE A 130 -12.13 10.38 14.79
C ILE A 130 -10.84 10.10 15.56
N SER A 131 -10.96 9.72 16.82
CA SER A 131 -9.83 9.38 17.70
C SER A 131 -9.42 7.90 17.65
N ASP A 132 -10.36 7.00 17.33
CA ASP A 132 -10.10 5.56 17.20
C ASP A 132 -9.60 5.22 15.79
N ILE A 133 -8.28 5.34 15.62
CA ILE A 133 -7.61 5.09 14.35
C ILE A 133 -7.69 3.62 13.94
N GLN A 134 -7.67 2.70 14.91
CA GLN A 134 -7.74 1.27 14.62
C GLN A 134 -9.10 0.88 14.05
N SER A 135 -10.19 1.41 14.62
CA SER A 135 -11.54 1.19 14.08
C SER A 135 -11.69 1.81 12.70
N LEU A 136 -11.19 3.04 12.52
CA LEU A 136 -11.19 3.72 11.22
C LEU A 136 -10.43 2.91 10.17
N GLU A 137 -9.22 2.45 10.48
CA GLU A 137 -8.43 1.62 9.56
C GLU A 137 -9.19 0.36 9.16
N ASN A 138 -9.79 -0.34 10.12
CA ASN A 138 -10.54 -1.57 9.86
C ASN A 138 -11.78 -1.33 8.99
N ASP A 139 -12.48 -0.22 9.16
CA ASP A 139 -13.58 0.17 8.30
C ASP A 139 -13.11 0.44 6.86
N PHE A 140 -11.98 1.14 6.70
CA PHE A 140 -11.44 1.47 5.39
C PHE A 140 -10.73 0.31 4.67
N ARG A 141 -10.52 -0.83 5.35
CA ARG A 141 -10.09 -2.08 4.69
C ARG A 141 -11.12 -2.58 3.67
N SER A 142 -12.39 -2.24 3.83
CA SER A 142 -13.42 -2.52 2.83
C SER A 142 -13.11 -1.93 1.45
N ILE A 143 -12.36 -0.83 1.40
CA ILE A 143 -11.88 -0.20 0.16
C ILE A 143 -10.53 -0.83 -0.28
N SER A 144 -9.59 -0.98 0.66
CA SER A 144 -8.28 -1.60 0.41
C SER A 144 -7.80 -2.37 1.64
N GLU A 145 -7.62 -3.68 1.49
CA GLU A 145 -7.20 -4.62 2.55
C GLU A 145 -5.89 -4.24 3.25
N SER A 146 -5.03 -3.48 2.57
CA SER A 146 -3.73 -3.03 3.06
C SER A 146 -3.65 -1.52 3.36
N VAL A 147 -4.79 -0.86 3.55
CA VAL A 147 -4.89 0.59 3.84
C VAL A 147 -3.96 1.06 4.96
N GLY A 148 -3.79 0.25 6.01
CA GLY A 148 -2.93 0.58 7.16
C GLY A 148 -1.48 0.85 6.77
N ARG A 149 -0.96 0.16 5.75
CA ARG A 149 0.42 0.38 5.27
C ARG A 149 0.64 1.83 4.83
N SER A 150 -0.27 2.36 4.03
CA SER A 150 -0.23 3.73 3.55
C SER A 150 -0.62 4.74 4.62
N LEU A 151 -1.58 4.40 5.50
CA LEU A 151 -2.03 5.27 6.58
C LEU A 151 -0.91 5.57 7.58
N HIS A 152 -0.16 4.55 7.99
CA HIS A 152 0.93 4.67 8.96
C HIS A 152 2.27 5.04 8.31
N GLY A 153 2.51 4.68 7.04
CA GLY A 153 3.74 4.97 6.30
C GLY A 153 4.97 4.27 6.86
N GLY A 154 6.12 4.47 6.21
CA GLY A 154 7.34 3.74 6.56
C GLY A 154 7.21 2.24 6.32
N LEU A 155 7.93 1.44 7.08
CA LEU A 155 7.79 -0.01 7.14
C LEU A 155 6.72 -0.38 8.16
N THR A 156 5.71 -1.12 7.73
CA THR A 156 4.59 -1.56 8.58
C THR A 156 4.44 -3.07 8.57
N VAL A 157 3.94 -3.61 9.68
CA VAL A 157 3.45 -4.98 9.79
C VAL A 157 1.96 -4.95 10.15
N THR A 158 1.18 -5.81 9.49
CA THR A 158 -0.23 -6.07 9.85
C THR A 158 -0.32 -7.48 10.39
N GLU A 159 -0.76 -7.62 11.63
CA GLU A 159 -0.95 -8.89 12.33
C GLU A 159 -2.43 -9.13 12.61
N ILE A 160 -2.83 -10.39 12.58
CA ILE A 160 -4.18 -10.79 12.94
C ILE A 160 -4.18 -11.17 14.43
N VAL A 161 -4.82 -10.35 15.24
CA VAL A 161 -4.97 -10.57 16.71
C VAL A 161 -6.45 -10.76 17.00
N ASP A 162 -6.82 -11.93 17.50
CA ASP A 162 -8.21 -12.31 17.80
C ASP A 162 -9.17 -12.08 16.62
N GLY A 163 -8.68 -12.36 15.40
CA GLY A 163 -9.45 -12.19 14.15
C GLY A 163 -9.54 -10.74 13.66
N VAL A 164 -8.88 -9.80 14.32
CA VAL A 164 -8.86 -8.37 13.94
C VAL A 164 -7.47 -8.00 13.41
N PRO A 165 -7.36 -7.40 12.21
CA PRO A 165 -6.08 -6.94 11.71
C PRO A 165 -5.65 -5.65 12.41
N ILE A 166 -4.41 -5.64 12.90
CA ILE A 166 -3.77 -4.49 13.56
C ILE A 166 -2.50 -4.15 12.79
N THR A 167 -2.38 -2.90 12.32
CA THR A 167 -1.18 -2.43 11.63
C THR A 167 -0.31 -1.59 12.56
N THR A 168 0.96 -1.92 12.62
CA THR A 168 1.97 -1.19 13.39
C THR A 168 3.12 -0.76 12.49
N ARG A 169 3.54 0.52 12.60
CA ARG A 169 4.76 0.99 11.95
C ARG A 169 5.98 0.54 12.75
N LEU A 170 6.93 -0.10 12.07
CA LEU A 170 8.18 -0.59 12.64
C LEU A 170 9.34 0.39 12.46
N LEU A 171 9.48 0.99 11.26
CA LEU A 171 10.54 1.94 10.92
C LEU A 171 9.98 3.14 10.16
N GLY A 172 10.62 4.29 10.33
CA GLY A 172 10.31 5.52 9.60
C GLY A 172 11.13 5.67 8.30
N PRO A 173 10.83 6.67 7.45
CA PRO A 173 11.59 6.96 6.25
C PRO A 173 13.08 7.21 6.51
N GLU A 174 13.39 7.82 7.64
CA GLU A 174 14.74 8.17 8.09
C GLU A 174 15.66 6.95 8.25
N ASP A 175 15.11 5.80 8.62
CA ASP A 175 15.86 4.55 8.78
C ASP A 175 16.32 3.98 7.44
N PHE A 176 15.72 4.43 6.34
CA PHE A 176 16.03 4.00 4.96
C PHE A 176 16.84 5.02 4.17
N SER A 177 17.36 6.07 4.79
CA SER A 177 18.07 7.18 4.11
C SER A 177 19.22 6.75 3.21
N ASN A 178 19.92 5.67 3.57
CA ASN A 178 21.03 5.10 2.81
C ASN A 178 20.59 4.12 1.71
N PHE A 179 19.29 3.89 1.53
CA PHE A 179 18.74 2.94 0.58
C PHE A 179 17.78 3.62 -0.39
N VAL A 180 17.63 3.02 -1.54
CA VAL A 180 16.64 3.40 -2.57
C VAL A 180 16.06 2.15 -3.21
N ILE A 181 14.92 2.30 -3.86
CA ILE A 181 14.30 1.25 -4.64
C ILE A 181 14.21 1.74 -6.08
N ILE A 182 14.73 0.97 -7.04
CA ILE A 182 14.54 1.23 -8.46
C ILE A 182 13.38 0.37 -8.95
N ALA A 183 12.32 1.01 -9.43
CA ALA A 183 11.21 0.34 -10.08
C ALA A 183 11.53 0.13 -11.57
N PHE A 184 11.60 -1.13 -12.01
CA PHE A 184 11.66 -1.51 -13.41
C PHE A 184 10.22 -1.73 -13.88
N MET A 185 9.76 -0.94 -14.86
CA MET A 185 8.36 -0.89 -15.28
C MET A 185 8.15 -1.64 -16.60
N PHE A 186 7.23 -2.60 -16.59
CA PHE A 186 6.92 -3.41 -17.78
C PHE A 186 5.50 -3.13 -18.28
N SER A 187 5.34 -3.10 -19.60
CA SER A 187 4.05 -2.86 -20.28
C SER A 187 3.28 -4.17 -20.40
N THR A 188 2.65 -4.63 -19.33
CA THR A 188 1.85 -5.86 -19.34
C THR A 188 0.48 -5.64 -18.71
N THR A 189 -0.48 -6.52 -19.02
CA THR A 189 -1.81 -6.48 -18.43
C THR A 189 -1.73 -6.90 -16.97
N ARG A 190 -2.20 -6.03 -16.07
CA ARG A 190 -2.24 -6.30 -14.63
C ARG A 190 -3.38 -7.25 -14.29
N ASN A 191 -3.11 -8.26 -13.50
CA ASN A 191 -4.15 -9.06 -12.86
C ASN A 191 -4.89 -8.21 -11.80
N PRO A 192 -6.24 -8.21 -11.76
CA PRO A 192 -6.97 -7.57 -10.68
C PRO A 192 -6.59 -8.17 -9.32
N SER A 193 -6.46 -7.34 -8.28
CA SER A 193 -6.11 -7.82 -6.94
C SER A 193 -7.08 -8.87 -6.41
N ASP A 194 -8.38 -8.72 -6.71
CA ASP A 194 -9.41 -9.68 -6.29
C ASP A 194 -9.21 -11.06 -6.93
N THR A 195 -8.77 -11.10 -8.20
CA THR A 195 -8.40 -12.34 -8.87
C THR A 195 -7.22 -13.02 -8.17
N ILE A 196 -6.22 -12.25 -7.77
CA ILE A 196 -5.08 -12.77 -7.02
C ILE A 196 -5.53 -13.33 -5.67
N HIS A 197 -6.29 -12.55 -4.88
CA HIS A 197 -6.76 -12.97 -3.56
C HIS A 197 -7.67 -14.20 -3.61
N SER A 198 -8.60 -14.25 -4.57
CA SER A 198 -9.54 -15.38 -4.71
C SER A 198 -8.91 -16.67 -5.24
N ASN A 199 -7.79 -16.58 -5.94
CA ASN A 199 -7.12 -17.76 -6.48
C ASN A 199 -6.03 -18.30 -5.58
N ILE A 200 -5.21 -17.47 -4.93
CA ILE A 200 -4.09 -17.93 -4.10
C ILE A 200 -4.55 -18.86 -2.96
N VAL A 201 -5.73 -18.61 -2.40
CA VAL A 201 -6.32 -19.45 -1.33
C VAL A 201 -6.67 -20.86 -1.78
N LYS A 202 -6.72 -21.11 -3.10
CA LYS A 202 -6.97 -22.43 -3.69
C LYS A 202 -5.71 -23.27 -3.79
N SER A 203 -4.53 -22.70 -3.54
CA SER A 203 -3.27 -23.44 -3.55
C SER A 203 -3.27 -24.48 -2.45
N PRO A 204 -2.88 -25.76 -2.74
CA PRO A 204 -2.77 -26.80 -1.72
C PRO A 204 -1.76 -26.44 -0.62
N ASN A 205 -0.84 -25.52 -0.89
CA ASN A 205 0.16 -25.03 0.07
C ASN A 205 -0.25 -23.75 0.80
N TYR A 206 -1.49 -23.26 0.63
CA TYR A 206 -1.92 -22.00 1.26
C TYR A 206 -1.89 -22.07 2.80
N GLY A 207 -2.20 -23.21 3.40
CA GLY A 207 -2.07 -23.39 4.86
C GLY A 207 -0.63 -23.19 5.36
N ASN A 208 0.37 -23.63 4.60
CA ASN A 208 1.79 -23.36 4.90
C ASN A 208 2.11 -21.86 4.79
N ARG A 209 1.49 -21.14 3.84
CA ARG A 209 1.62 -19.70 3.69
C ARG A 209 1.21 -18.95 4.96
N ILE A 210 0.07 -19.30 5.56
CA ILE A 210 -0.42 -18.66 6.79
C ILE A 210 0.62 -18.80 7.92
N SER A 211 1.18 -20.00 8.11
CA SER A 211 2.21 -20.26 9.13
C SER A 211 3.53 -19.57 8.82
N SER A 212 3.93 -19.56 7.55
CA SER A 212 5.17 -18.94 7.06
C SER A 212 5.15 -17.43 7.26
N THR A 213 4.04 -16.74 6.93
CA THR A 213 3.91 -15.29 7.07
C THR A 213 3.95 -14.83 8.52
N ALA A 214 3.39 -15.61 9.47
CA ALA A 214 3.51 -15.31 10.89
C ALA A 214 4.99 -15.28 11.33
N LYS A 215 5.76 -16.32 10.97
CA LYS A 215 7.21 -16.40 11.27
C LYS A 215 7.99 -15.26 10.60
N LYS A 216 7.68 -14.96 9.33
CA LYS A 216 8.33 -13.85 8.58
C LYS A 216 8.06 -12.50 9.23
N CYS A 217 6.84 -12.24 9.70
CA CYS A 217 6.51 -11.00 10.39
C CYS A 217 7.21 -10.90 11.76
N MET A 218 7.40 -12.02 12.48
CA MET A 218 8.23 -12.04 13.70
C MET A 218 9.69 -11.70 13.37
N ASN A 219 10.30 -12.36 12.39
CA ASN A 219 11.66 -12.07 11.95
C ASN A 219 11.79 -10.61 11.46
N LEU A 220 10.80 -10.10 10.74
CA LEU A 220 10.77 -8.70 10.29
C LEU A 220 10.86 -7.71 11.47
N LYS A 221 10.15 -7.98 12.56
CA LYS A 221 10.23 -7.16 13.78
C LYS A 221 11.64 -7.18 14.40
N GLU A 222 12.29 -8.34 14.40
CA GLU A 222 13.67 -8.46 14.91
C GLU A 222 14.67 -7.72 14.02
N LEU A 223 14.53 -7.81 12.70
CA LEU A 223 15.35 -7.07 11.74
C LEU A 223 15.13 -5.56 11.88
N ALA A 224 13.86 -5.14 12.02
CA ALA A 224 13.53 -3.73 12.25
C ALA A 224 14.10 -3.19 13.56
N ALA A 225 14.03 -3.94 14.65
CA ALA A 225 14.62 -3.56 15.93
C ALA A 225 16.14 -3.35 15.85
N LYS A 226 16.82 -4.09 14.96
CA LYS A 226 18.25 -3.96 14.66
C LYS A 226 18.56 -2.92 13.57
N LYS A 227 17.53 -2.34 12.94
CA LYS A 227 17.64 -1.49 11.75
C LYS A 227 18.39 -2.18 10.60
N ASP A 228 18.25 -3.50 10.49
CA ASP A 228 18.86 -4.29 9.42
C ASP A 228 18.04 -4.19 8.14
N VAL A 229 18.20 -3.08 7.42
CA VAL A 229 17.46 -2.79 6.19
C VAL A 229 17.77 -3.82 5.09
N LYS A 230 19.01 -4.32 5.03
CA LYS A 230 19.35 -5.37 4.05
C LYS A 230 18.60 -6.66 4.32
N GLY A 231 18.61 -7.13 5.55
CA GLY A 231 17.85 -8.30 5.97
C GLY A 231 16.34 -8.17 5.72
N ILE A 232 15.78 -6.96 5.90
CA ILE A 232 14.35 -6.67 5.59
C ILE A 232 14.06 -6.90 4.10
N PHE A 233 14.88 -6.38 3.20
CA PHE A 233 14.66 -6.55 1.76
C PHE A 233 15.02 -7.96 1.27
N GLU A 234 15.96 -8.66 1.90
CA GLU A 234 16.25 -10.07 1.62
C GLU A 234 15.08 -10.98 2.03
N LEU A 235 14.44 -10.68 3.17
CA LEU A 235 13.19 -11.34 3.57
C LEU A 235 12.09 -11.09 2.53
N ALA A 236 11.95 -9.88 2.02
CA ALA A 236 10.97 -9.53 0.99
C ALA A 236 11.23 -10.26 -0.34
N MET A 237 12.51 -10.40 -0.73
CA MET A 237 12.90 -11.16 -1.92
C MET A 237 12.53 -12.65 -1.80
N ASN A 238 12.82 -13.26 -0.65
CA ASN A 238 12.45 -14.64 -0.38
C ASN A 238 10.92 -14.84 -0.33
N ASP A 239 10.20 -13.85 0.22
CA ASP A 239 8.74 -13.88 0.25
C ASP A 239 8.13 -13.73 -1.14
N THR A 240 8.74 -12.93 -2.01
CA THR A 240 8.36 -12.80 -3.42
C THR A 240 8.42 -14.16 -4.14
N ASP A 241 9.53 -14.88 -4.00
CA ASP A 241 9.71 -16.18 -4.66
C ASP A 241 8.65 -17.20 -4.17
N GLU A 242 8.41 -17.29 -2.87
CA GLU A 242 7.39 -18.16 -2.29
C GLU A 242 5.97 -17.80 -2.77
N TYR A 243 5.62 -16.50 -2.69
CA TYR A 243 4.30 -16.03 -3.04
C TYR A 243 3.95 -16.28 -4.51
N HIS A 244 4.86 -15.98 -5.41
CA HIS A 244 4.62 -16.20 -6.84
C HIS A 244 4.60 -17.68 -7.21
N SER A 245 5.37 -18.52 -6.53
CA SER A 245 5.27 -19.98 -6.68
C SER A 245 3.88 -20.51 -6.29
N LEU A 246 3.26 -19.94 -5.23
CA LEU A 246 1.90 -20.29 -4.85
C LEU A 246 0.88 -19.85 -5.91
N LEU A 247 1.00 -18.64 -6.44
CA LEU A 247 0.12 -18.14 -7.50
C LEU A 247 0.23 -19.00 -8.77
N GLU A 248 1.44 -19.35 -9.18
CA GLU A 248 1.68 -20.19 -10.35
C GLU A 248 1.08 -21.59 -10.17
N SER A 249 1.09 -22.13 -8.95
CA SER A 249 0.48 -23.43 -8.64
C SER A 249 -1.04 -23.49 -8.87
N VAL A 250 -1.68 -22.32 -8.96
CA VAL A 250 -3.12 -22.17 -9.24
C VAL A 250 -3.39 -21.46 -10.58
N GLY A 251 -2.39 -21.40 -11.46
CA GLY A 251 -2.50 -20.88 -12.82
C GLY A 251 -2.53 -19.36 -12.92
N VAL A 252 -2.15 -18.62 -11.86
CA VAL A 252 -2.03 -17.16 -11.89
C VAL A 252 -0.59 -16.75 -12.10
N HIS A 253 -0.30 -16.23 -13.29
CA HIS A 253 1.05 -15.78 -13.66
C HIS A 253 1.12 -14.25 -13.60
N VAL A 254 1.84 -13.73 -12.61
CA VAL A 254 2.11 -12.30 -12.45
C VAL A 254 3.47 -11.95 -13.08
N ILE A 255 4.47 -12.81 -12.87
CA ILE A 255 5.82 -12.63 -13.39
C ILE A 255 5.86 -13.17 -14.83
N ASN A 256 5.97 -12.27 -15.80
CA ASN A 256 6.12 -12.63 -17.21
C ASN A 256 7.58 -12.98 -17.57
N ASP A 257 7.85 -13.35 -18.82
CA ASP A 257 9.18 -13.78 -19.26
C ASP A 257 10.22 -12.67 -19.17
N GLU A 258 9.87 -11.43 -19.52
CA GLU A 258 10.78 -10.26 -19.42
C GLU A 258 11.19 -9.99 -17.96
N MET A 259 10.22 -10.05 -17.04
CA MET A 259 10.47 -9.92 -15.61
C MET A 259 11.34 -11.08 -15.09
N ARG A 260 11.08 -12.32 -15.55
CA ARG A 260 11.90 -13.49 -15.19
C ARG A 260 13.34 -13.32 -15.67
N ASP A 261 13.55 -12.79 -16.85
CA ASP A 261 14.89 -12.60 -17.40
C ASP A 261 15.64 -11.49 -16.65
N LEU A 262 14.95 -10.41 -16.26
CA LEU A 262 15.54 -9.42 -15.36
C LEU A 262 15.92 -10.05 -14.02
N ILE A 263 15.01 -10.82 -13.38
CA ILE A 263 15.26 -11.48 -12.10
C ILE A 263 16.46 -12.44 -12.21
N LYS A 264 16.56 -13.24 -13.29
CA LYS A 264 17.72 -14.11 -13.54
C LYS A 264 19.02 -13.30 -13.64
N LYS A 265 19.00 -12.16 -14.33
CA LYS A 265 20.17 -11.27 -14.43
C LYS A 265 20.53 -10.71 -13.06
N LEU A 266 19.56 -10.25 -12.27
CA LEU A 266 19.79 -9.78 -10.92
C LEU A 266 20.39 -10.85 -10.00
N LYS A 267 19.95 -12.10 -10.12
CA LYS A 267 20.50 -13.26 -9.36
C LYS A 267 21.91 -13.67 -9.84
N LYS A 268 22.18 -13.63 -11.15
CA LYS A 268 23.46 -14.07 -11.74
C LYS A 268 24.60 -13.09 -11.62
N GLN A 269 24.34 -11.81 -11.58
CA GLN A 269 25.40 -10.80 -11.38
C GLN A 269 25.98 -10.93 -9.97
N SER A 270 26.84 -11.94 -9.80
CA SER A 270 27.75 -12.13 -8.67
C SER A 270 28.76 -11.00 -8.74
N GLY A 271 28.50 -9.85 -8.22
CA GLY A 271 29.53 -8.88 -8.27
C GLY A 271 29.08 -7.57 -7.63
N ASN A 272 29.91 -6.99 -7.00
CA ASN A 272 30.19 -5.63 -6.67
C ASN A 272 29.18 -4.81 -5.86
N PHE A 273 27.88 -5.15 -5.71
CA PHE A 273 26.96 -4.43 -4.84
C PHE A 273 25.75 -5.23 -4.40
N TRP A 274 25.22 -4.92 -3.22
CA TRP A 274 24.03 -5.56 -2.66
C TRP A 274 22.75 -5.08 -3.35
N ARG A 275 21.82 -6.00 -3.58
CA ARG A 275 20.50 -5.75 -4.12
C ARG A 275 19.50 -6.84 -3.72
N ALA A 276 18.22 -6.47 -3.60
CA ALA A 276 17.11 -7.39 -3.38
C ALA A 276 15.93 -6.98 -4.25
N TYR A 277 15.30 -7.94 -4.94
CA TYR A 277 14.14 -7.66 -5.79
C TYR A 277 12.84 -8.03 -5.08
N ILE A 278 11.78 -7.34 -5.47
CA ILE A 278 10.40 -7.55 -5.00
C ILE A 278 9.47 -7.46 -6.20
N VAL A 279 8.53 -8.41 -6.32
CA VAL A 279 7.42 -8.33 -7.26
C VAL A 279 6.13 -8.43 -6.46
N THR A 280 5.25 -7.44 -6.60
CA THR A 280 3.93 -7.43 -5.96
C THR A 280 2.87 -8.05 -6.89
N GLY A 281 1.61 -7.71 -6.78
CA GLY A 281 0.57 -8.14 -7.73
C GLY A 281 0.54 -7.38 -9.06
N GLY A 282 1.52 -6.47 -9.30
CA GLY A 282 1.58 -5.63 -10.49
C GLY A 282 2.67 -6.04 -11.49
N THR A 283 2.86 -5.22 -12.50
CA THR A 283 3.72 -5.45 -13.66
C THR A 283 5.12 -4.83 -13.49
N ASN A 284 5.61 -4.71 -12.26
CA ASN A 284 6.87 -4.04 -11.96
C ASN A 284 7.77 -4.94 -11.11
N VAL A 285 9.08 -4.82 -11.35
CA VAL A 285 10.11 -5.39 -10.48
C VAL A 285 10.74 -4.24 -9.71
N PHE A 286 10.57 -4.24 -8.40
CA PHE A 286 11.19 -3.28 -7.50
C PHE A 286 12.53 -3.84 -7.01
N VAL A 287 13.60 -3.10 -7.13
CA VAL A 287 14.94 -3.55 -6.73
C VAL A 287 15.52 -2.59 -5.70
N ALA A 288 15.60 -3.05 -4.46
CA ALA A 288 16.24 -2.30 -3.39
C ALA A 288 17.77 -2.40 -3.49
N THR A 289 18.45 -1.29 -3.23
CA THR A 289 19.91 -1.22 -3.18
C THR A 289 20.37 -0.08 -2.28
N GLU A 290 21.66 -0.05 -1.94
CA GLU A 290 22.25 1.10 -1.28
C GLU A 290 22.27 2.30 -2.23
N ARG A 291 21.99 3.48 -1.72
CA ARG A 291 21.85 4.73 -2.49
C ARG A 291 23.04 5.00 -3.43
N GLN A 292 24.25 4.70 -2.99
CA GLN A 292 25.48 4.84 -3.80
C GLN A 292 25.54 3.92 -5.04
N ASN A 293 24.72 2.89 -5.10
CA ASN A 293 24.66 1.94 -6.20
C ASN A 293 23.43 2.14 -7.11
N ALA A 294 22.63 3.18 -6.87
CA ALA A 294 21.41 3.44 -7.63
C ALA A 294 21.67 3.59 -9.13
N SER A 295 22.72 4.34 -9.52
CA SER A 295 23.11 4.56 -10.92
C SER A 295 23.36 3.25 -11.67
N LYS A 296 23.99 2.28 -11.01
CA LYS A 296 24.28 0.96 -11.64
C LYS A 296 23.00 0.20 -12.02
N LEU A 297 21.93 0.31 -11.21
CA LEU A 297 20.63 -0.28 -11.53
C LEU A 297 19.91 0.50 -12.63
N GLN A 298 20.03 1.83 -12.64
CA GLN A 298 19.44 2.67 -13.70
C GLN A 298 20.15 2.42 -15.02
N GLU A 299 21.48 2.37 -15.05
CA GLU A 299 22.27 1.99 -16.24
C GLU A 299 21.91 0.59 -16.76
N MET A 300 21.64 -0.36 -15.85
CA MET A 300 21.12 -1.68 -16.23
C MET A 300 19.75 -1.57 -16.91
N ALA A 301 18.82 -0.79 -16.34
CA ALA A 301 17.49 -0.58 -16.90
C ALA A 301 17.60 0.04 -18.31
N ASP A 302 18.44 1.07 -18.47
CA ASP A 302 18.67 1.76 -19.75
C ASP A 302 19.27 0.81 -20.80
N SER A 303 20.25 -0.02 -20.40
CA SER A 303 20.85 -1.02 -21.30
C SER A 303 19.87 -2.10 -21.77
N LEU A 304 18.79 -2.31 -21.02
CA LEU A 304 17.72 -3.23 -21.33
C LEU A 304 16.50 -2.55 -21.97
N ASN A 305 16.54 -1.23 -22.17
CA ASN A 305 15.42 -0.40 -22.60
C ASN A 305 14.17 -0.56 -21.72
N ILE A 306 14.36 -0.74 -20.43
CA ILE A 306 13.26 -0.86 -19.46
C ILE A 306 13.07 0.50 -18.78
N PRO A 307 11.88 1.14 -18.88
CA PRO A 307 11.58 2.35 -18.14
C PRO A 307 11.75 2.11 -16.63
N ASN A 308 12.36 3.10 -15.94
CA ASN A 308 12.63 2.97 -14.52
C ASN A 308 12.33 4.26 -13.75
N LYS A 309 12.06 4.12 -12.45
CA LYS A 309 11.87 5.25 -11.54
C LYS A 309 12.59 4.96 -10.22
N LYS A 310 13.30 5.94 -9.71
CA LYS A 310 13.95 5.88 -8.40
C LYS A 310 12.96 6.27 -7.31
N LEU A 311 12.84 5.44 -6.29
CA LEU A 311 11.89 5.56 -5.20
C LEU A 311 12.62 5.62 -3.86
N VAL A 312 12.00 6.32 -2.92
CA VAL A 312 12.41 6.41 -1.51
C VAL A 312 11.24 6.04 -0.61
N VAL A 313 11.52 5.68 0.64
CA VAL A 313 10.49 5.35 1.61
C VAL A 313 9.73 6.62 1.99
N ALA A 314 8.41 6.53 2.02
CA ALA A 314 7.52 7.63 2.35
C ALA A 314 6.95 7.53 3.78
N GLY A 315 6.55 8.66 4.33
CA GLY A 315 5.91 8.77 5.63
C GLY A 315 4.43 8.39 5.62
N ALA A 316 3.75 8.69 6.73
CA ALA A 316 2.32 8.47 6.91
C ALA A 316 1.44 9.36 6.02
N ALA A 317 0.18 8.97 5.85
CA ALA A 317 -0.85 9.85 5.31
C ALA A 317 -0.95 11.13 6.15
N ARG A 318 -1.14 12.27 5.50
CA ARG A 318 -1.11 13.59 6.16
C ARG A 318 -2.10 14.57 5.57
N VAL A 319 -2.51 15.51 6.37
CA VAL A 319 -3.27 16.69 5.90
C VAL A 319 -2.40 17.52 4.98
N TYR A 320 -3.00 17.99 3.90
CA TYR A 320 -2.34 18.88 2.94
C TYR A 320 -2.95 20.30 3.01
N ILE A 321 -4.28 20.40 3.01
CA ILE A 321 -5.01 21.67 3.16
C ILE A 321 -6.27 21.40 4.00
N ASP A 322 -6.56 22.30 4.95
CA ASP A 322 -7.85 22.43 5.65
C ASP A 322 -8.63 23.58 5.00
N PHE A 323 -9.92 23.37 4.74
CA PHE A 323 -10.82 24.33 4.12
C PHE A 323 -11.78 24.97 5.12
#